data_532c5e0e67c30e72e76bcb598e058cec
#
_entry.id   532c5e0e67c30e72e76bcb598e058cec
#
_cell.length_a   1.000
_cell.length_b   1.000
_cell.length_c   1.000
_cell.angle_alpha   90.00
_cell.angle_beta   90.00
_cell.angle_gamma   90.00
#
_symmetry.space_group_name_H-M   'P 1'
#
loop_
_entity.id
_entity.type
_entity.pdbx_description
1 polymer ?
#
loop_
_entity_poly.entity_id
_entity_poly.type
_entity_poly.pdbx_seq_one_letter_code
_entity_poly.pdbx_strand_id
1 'polypeptide(L)'
;MFAASRMLRGIAKFAAGLMLLAAVIRAGGQTAPVKKTTTARSAQQAKQLDWWKNAVIYEVYPRSFQDTNGDGIGDLNGITKRLDYLKDLGVDAIWLTPVYPSPDVDFGYDISNYVDIDPEYGTLADFDRLVARARSRHIRIIMDMVMNHTSDQHEWFVQSRSSRDNPYRDWYCWHDGKGQTATDKGAPPNNWQSLFGHSAWQWDETTRQYYYHKFYVQQPDLNWHNPAVHEAFRQIMAFWLKRGVGGFRFDAITTLFEDPGLADEGVQLDKDGKPVMNAFGDPQLDGSKTDNQPGVHEVIQEMRAEADKFISGEFPGTRVLVGETYLPNIGELKKMYGTLEKPEFHLPMDTQVGMINKLDVTEFRQNLIDAETHLSSHIPLLLFDNHDVQRIDARYGDGVHDVDIQRALATILLASRGSALVYYGDEIGMVTTPPARKEDVKDPIGIIGWPKEKGRDGERTPMQWNATAKAGFTSGAPWLPVPPSAKTINVSSEKSDPNSLLAWYKMLIRLKKTIPAFENGANIMLDTENTKVLSWMRQATGSPQVIVSVNFTANLEIVDLTLGEAGMSPRELKTLLKTPDGPDTVALNRIVLGPFGVFIGEVQ
;
A
#
# COMPACT_ATOMS: atom_id res chain seq x y z
N MET A 1 -51.34 -42.51 14.19
CA MET A 1 -51.41 -43.21 15.49
C MET A 1 -50.02 -43.43 16.00
N PHE A 2 -49.79 -43.10 17.26
CA PHE A 2 -48.51 -43.18 17.98
C PHE A 2 -47.40 -42.22 17.56
N ALA A 3 -47.40 -41.02 18.20
CA ALA A 3 -46.20 -40.38 18.73
C ALA A 3 -46.59 -39.13 19.55
N ALA A 4 -47.00 -39.33 20.79
CA ALA A 4 -47.15 -38.25 21.77
C ALA A 4 -46.95 -38.88 23.16
N SER A 5 -45.71 -38.91 23.65
CA SER A 5 -45.42 -39.11 25.07
C SER A 5 -43.92 -39.15 25.29
N ARG A 6 -43.32 -37.99 25.46
CA ARG A 6 -42.02 -37.80 26.18
C ARG A 6 -41.61 -36.33 26.20
N MET A 7 -42.45 -35.50 26.78
CA MET A 7 -42.08 -34.13 27.11
C MET A 7 -42.79 -33.74 28.40
N LEU A 8 -42.32 -34.22 29.53
CA LEU A 8 -42.77 -33.80 30.89
C LEU A 8 -41.98 -34.58 31.95
N ARG A 9 -40.67 -34.40 32.03
CA ARG A 9 -39.83 -34.72 33.22
C ARG A 9 -38.48 -34.01 33.09
N GLY A 10 -38.45 -32.70 33.30
CA GLY A 10 -37.20 -31.92 33.22
C GLY A 10 -37.24 -30.55 33.90
N ILE A 11 -38.33 -30.22 34.58
CA ILE A 11 -38.50 -28.90 35.25
C ILE A 11 -38.80 -29.12 36.73
N ALA A 12 -37.86 -29.71 37.45
CA ALA A 12 -37.99 -29.84 38.93
C ALA A 12 -36.63 -30.06 39.62
N LYS A 13 -35.56 -29.41 39.16
CA LYS A 13 -34.26 -29.42 39.89
C LYS A 13 -33.45 -28.10 39.74
N PHE A 14 -34.10 -26.96 39.50
CA PHE A 14 -33.41 -25.66 39.40
C PHE A 14 -34.01 -24.58 40.32
N ALA A 15 -34.65 -24.96 41.42
CA ALA A 15 -35.27 -24.02 42.38
C ALA A 15 -34.85 -24.27 43.84
N ALA A 16 -33.64 -24.78 44.10
CA ALA A 16 -33.14 -24.99 45.45
C ALA A 16 -31.68 -24.51 45.68
N GLY A 17 -31.24 -23.50 44.96
CA GLY A 17 -29.86 -22.98 45.06
C GLY A 17 -29.74 -21.46 45.27
N LEU A 18 -30.83 -20.76 45.57
CA LEU A 18 -30.82 -19.27 45.66
C LEU A 18 -31.41 -18.73 46.95
N MET A 19 -31.23 -19.36 48.09
CA MET A 19 -31.57 -18.81 49.41
C MET A 19 -30.60 -19.27 50.48
N LEU A 20 -29.33 -18.89 50.38
CA LEU A 20 -28.36 -18.94 51.51
C LEU A 20 -27.12 -18.12 51.21
N LEU A 21 -27.29 -16.80 51.00
CA LEU A 21 -26.17 -15.83 51.08
C LEU A 21 -26.69 -14.39 51.31
N ALA A 22 -27.42 -14.20 52.39
CA ALA A 22 -27.78 -12.87 52.85
C ALA A 22 -27.77 -12.83 54.39
N ALA A 23 -26.62 -12.98 55.01
CA ALA A 23 -26.35 -12.54 56.37
C ALA A 23 -24.86 -12.80 56.66
N VAL A 24 -24.04 -11.83 56.54
CA VAL A 24 -22.83 -11.39 57.27
C VAL A 24 -22.09 -10.44 56.36
N ILE A 25 -22.10 -9.18 56.69
CA ILE A 25 -20.98 -8.24 56.75
C ILE A 25 -21.55 -6.84 57.04
N ARG A 26 -21.60 -6.50 58.30
CA ARG A 26 -21.41 -5.15 58.79
C ARG A 26 -20.11 -5.14 59.55
N ALA A 27 -19.04 -4.75 58.94
CA ALA A 27 -17.83 -4.25 59.58
C ALA A 27 -17.17 -3.26 58.64
N GLY A 28 -17.01 -2.03 59.09
CA GLY A 28 -16.48 -0.93 58.29
C GLY A 28 -15.05 -1.17 57.80
N GLY A 29 -14.80 -0.78 56.56
CA GLY A 29 -13.50 -0.70 55.95
C GLY A 29 -13.49 0.39 54.93
N GLN A 30 -12.66 1.40 55.11
CA GLN A 30 -12.38 2.48 54.22
C GLN A 30 -12.09 1.95 52.81
N THR A 31 -12.88 2.29 51.82
CA THR A 31 -12.59 2.04 50.42
C THR A 31 -11.48 2.97 49.94
N ALA A 32 -10.29 2.39 49.78
CA ALA A 32 -9.20 3.04 49.04
C ALA A 32 -9.66 3.33 47.58
N PRO A 33 -9.20 4.42 46.97
CA PRO A 33 -9.61 4.75 45.62
C PRO A 33 -9.03 3.73 44.63
N VAL A 34 -9.90 2.90 44.03
CA VAL A 34 -9.54 1.97 42.95
C VAL A 34 -9.34 2.75 41.67
N LYS A 35 -8.11 3.10 41.41
CA LYS A 35 -7.32 2.99 40.18
C LYS A 35 -7.91 3.52 38.86
N LYS A 36 -7.62 4.79 38.59
CA LYS A 36 -7.54 5.36 37.23
C LYS A 36 -6.42 4.73 36.35
N THR A 37 -5.58 3.85 36.88
CA THR A 37 -4.43 3.24 36.18
C THR A 37 -4.78 2.09 35.25
N THR A 38 -5.89 1.38 35.46
CA THR A 38 -6.28 0.22 34.64
C THR A 38 -6.91 0.65 33.30
N THR A 39 -7.66 1.75 33.27
CA THR A 39 -8.28 2.26 32.06
C THR A 39 -7.27 2.95 31.11
N ALA A 40 -6.27 3.64 31.65
CA ALA A 40 -5.23 4.27 30.82
C ALA A 40 -4.29 3.25 30.15
N ARG A 41 -3.98 2.17 30.85
CA ARG A 41 -3.11 1.08 30.34
C ARG A 41 -3.82 0.28 29.24
N SER A 42 -5.13 0.04 29.36
CA SER A 42 -5.93 -0.63 28.33
C SER A 42 -6.11 0.26 27.08
N ALA A 43 -6.32 1.57 27.24
CA ALA A 43 -6.43 2.50 26.12
C ALA A 43 -5.11 2.65 25.34
N GLN A 44 -3.97 2.70 26.04
CA GLN A 44 -2.65 2.73 25.40
C GLN A 44 -2.35 1.42 24.65
N GLN A 45 -2.74 0.31 25.20
CA GLN A 45 -2.57 -1.01 24.56
C GLN A 45 -3.46 -1.10 23.31
N ALA A 46 -4.71 -0.65 23.36
CA ALA A 46 -5.59 -0.58 22.21
C ALA A 46 -5.00 0.30 21.09
N LYS A 47 -4.47 1.48 21.42
CA LYS A 47 -3.77 2.33 20.44
C LYS A 47 -2.56 1.66 19.79
N GLN A 48 -1.84 0.81 20.50
CA GLN A 48 -0.71 0.05 19.93
C GLN A 48 -1.18 -1.08 19.00
N LEU A 49 -2.35 -1.66 19.26
CA LEU A 49 -2.92 -2.71 18.41
C LEU A 49 -3.61 -2.14 17.17
N ASP A 50 -4.22 -0.97 17.29
CA ASP A 50 -5.05 -0.37 16.24
C ASP A 50 -4.37 0.77 15.47
N TRP A 51 -3.07 0.98 15.67
CA TRP A 51 -2.33 2.11 15.09
C TRP A 51 -2.48 2.25 13.58
N TRP A 52 -2.66 1.13 12.90
CA TRP A 52 -2.71 1.02 11.45
C TRP A 52 -4.07 1.38 10.83
N LYS A 53 -5.14 1.41 11.65
CA LYS A 53 -6.52 1.57 11.14
C LYS A 53 -6.83 2.93 10.52
N ASN A 54 -6.05 3.95 10.82
CA ASN A 54 -6.17 5.29 10.27
C ASN A 54 -4.80 5.90 10.00
N ALA A 55 -3.83 5.03 9.68
CA ALA A 55 -2.44 5.42 9.52
C ALA A 55 -2.20 6.21 8.23
N VAL A 56 -1.20 7.07 8.29
CA VAL A 56 -0.54 7.61 7.10
C VAL A 56 0.78 6.88 6.95
N ILE A 57 0.87 6.03 5.94
CA ILE A 57 2.06 5.28 5.55
C ILE A 57 2.76 6.09 4.47
N TYR A 58 4.05 6.32 4.62
CA TYR A 58 4.84 7.07 3.66
C TYR A 58 5.83 6.11 2.98
N GLU A 59 5.70 5.95 1.69
CA GLU A 59 6.61 5.12 0.91
C GLU A 59 7.90 5.89 0.65
N VAL A 60 9.01 5.28 1.03
CA VAL A 60 10.36 5.76 0.75
C VAL A 60 11.01 4.83 -0.25
N TYR A 61 11.42 5.37 -1.40
CA TYR A 61 12.35 4.73 -2.33
C TYR A 61 13.78 5.09 -1.88
N PRO A 62 14.51 4.21 -1.15
CA PRO A 62 15.74 4.58 -0.45
C PRO A 62 16.78 5.20 -1.36
N ARG A 63 16.97 4.60 -2.55
CA ARG A 63 17.92 5.04 -3.58
C ARG A 63 17.77 6.50 -3.98
N SER A 64 16.55 7.06 -3.88
CA SER A 64 16.23 8.43 -4.29
C SER A 64 15.90 9.39 -3.14
N PHE A 65 15.93 8.94 -1.88
CA PHE A 65 15.43 9.78 -0.79
C PHE A 65 16.46 10.76 -0.23
N GLN A 66 17.62 10.28 0.21
CA GLN A 66 18.72 11.12 0.69
C GLN A 66 20.03 10.35 0.73
N ASP A 67 21.03 10.83 0.03
CA ASP A 67 22.41 10.35 0.08
C ASP A 67 23.19 11.09 1.16
N THR A 68 23.99 10.37 1.97
CA THR A 68 24.84 10.93 3.01
C THR A 68 26.33 10.67 2.80
N ASN A 69 26.71 9.71 1.96
CA ASN A 69 28.10 9.33 1.69
C ASN A 69 28.68 10.00 0.42
N GLY A 70 27.80 10.50 -0.48
CA GLY A 70 28.17 11.24 -1.67
C GLY A 70 28.42 10.37 -2.91
N ASP A 71 27.95 9.13 -2.91
CA ASP A 71 28.05 8.23 -4.07
C ASP A 71 26.96 8.45 -5.11
N GLY A 72 25.93 9.23 -4.77
CA GLY A 72 24.79 9.57 -5.63
C GLY A 72 23.57 8.69 -5.41
N ILE A 73 23.62 7.76 -4.46
CA ILE A 73 22.56 6.84 -4.10
C ILE A 73 22.12 7.15 -2.68
N GLY A 74 20.81 7.18 -2.45
CA GLY A 74 20.26 7.40 -1.11
C GLY A 74 20.52 6.22 -0.18
N ASP A 75 20.66 6.47 1.12
CA ASP A 75 21.06 5.47 2.10
C ASP A 75 20.23 5.51 3.40
N LEU A 76 20.36 4.49 4.25
CA LEU A 76 19.64 4.37 5.52
C LEU A 76 19.95 5.51 6.51
N ASN A 77 21.18 6.03 6.47
CA ASN A 77 21.58 7.18 7.27
C ASN A 77 20.87 8.45 6.80
N GLY A 78 20.66 8.58 5.48
CA GLY A 78 19.89 9.64 4.87
C GLY A 78 18.43 9.62 5.32
N ILE A 79 17.81 8.46 5.31
CA ILE A 79 16.44 8.30 5.84
C ILE A 79 16.41 8.67 7.32
N THR A 80 17.38 8.17 8.10
CA THR A 80 17.52 8.51 9.53
C THR A 80 17.63 10.01 9.77
N LYS A 81 18.37 10.73 8.93
CA LYS A 81 18.54 12.19 8.97
C LYS A 81 17.23 12.95 8.70
N ARG A 82 16.32 12.35 7.92
CA ARG A 82 15.04 12.96 7.51
C ARG A 82 13.84 12.57 8.38
N LEU A 83 14.03 11.77 9.42
CA LEU A 83 12.92 11.33 10.30
C LEU A 83 12.19 12.49 10.99
N ASP A 84 12.86 13.61 11.29
CA ASP A 84 12.19 14.77 11.89
C ASP A 84 11.26 15.47 10.89
N TYR A 85 11.59 15.47 9.60
CA TYR A 85 10.70 15.93 8.53
C TYR A 85 9.45 15.06 8.44
N LEU A 86 9.60 13.73 8.42
CA LEU A 86 8.49 12.80 8.33
C LEU A 86 7.59 12.85 9.57
N LYS A 87 8.18 13.06 10.75
CA LYS A 87 7.42 13.30 11.98
C LYS A 87 6.61 14.60 11.90
N ASP A 88 7.21 15.69 11.40
CA ASP A 88 6.57 17.00 11.25
C ASP A 88 5.45 16.95 10.19
N LEU A 89 5.60 16.14 9.16
CA LEU A 89 4.54 15.83 8.20
C LEU A 89 3.38 15.07 8.85
N GLY A 90 3.67 14.24 9.86
CA GLY A 90 2.67 13.49 10.62
C GLY A 90 2.56 12.02 10.21
N VAL A 91 3.59 11.44 9.62
CA VAL A 91 3.67 10.04 9.19
C VAL A 91 3.62 9.08 10.40
N ASP A 92 2.91 7.95 10.28
CA ASP A 92 2.81 6.90 11.30
C ASP A 92 3.74 5.72 11.02
N ALA A 93 3.96 5.44 9.74
CA ALA A 93 4.89 4.40 9.32
C ALA A 93 5.59 4.79 8.02
N ILE A 94 6.81 4.30 7.85
CA ILE A 94 7.57 4.37 6.61
C ILE A 94 7.56 2.98 6.00
N TRP A 95 7.10 2.83 4.77
CA TRP A 95 7.38 1.66 3.96
C TRP A 95 8.68 1.91 3.19
N LEU A 96 9.66 1.04 3.38
CA LEU A 96 10.90 1.02 2.61
C LEU A 96 10.76 0.01 1.46
N THR A 97 10.96 0.44 0.22
CA THR A 97 11.21 -0.51 -0.88
C THR A 97 12.50 -1.29 -0.59
N PRO A 98 12.80 -2.41 -1.26
CA PRO A 98 13.83 -3.33 -0.82
C PRO A 98 15.18 -2.68 -0.55
N VAL A 99 15.81 -3.07 0.56
CA VAL A 99 17.15 -2.64 0.99
C VAL A 99 18.08 -3.83 1.23
N TYR A 100 17.68 -5.00 0.75
CA TYR A 100 18.44 -6.24 0.84
C TYR A 100 19.54 -6.28 -0.20
N PRO A 101 20.61 -7.09 0.00
CA PRO A 101 21.60 -7.35 -1.06
C PRO A 101 20.94 -7.81 -2.36
N SER A 102 21.26 -7.09 -3.44
CA SER A 102 20.69 -7.30 -4.77
C SER A 102 21.75 -7.02 -5.84
N PRO A 103 21.76 -7.73 -6.97
CA PRO A 103 22.51 -7.36 -8.16
C PRO A 103 21.96 -6.14 -8.91
N ASP A 104 20.82 -5.57 -8.45
CA ASP A 104 20.16 -4.38 -9.01
C ASP A 104 19.68 -4.51 -10.47
N VAL A 105 19.31 -5.70 -10.88
CA VAL A 105 18.64 -5.88 -12.18
C VAL A 105 17.28 -5.19 -12.16
N ASP A 106 16.60 -5.24 -11.02
CA ASP A 106 15.33 -4.55 -10.75
C ASP A 106 15.41 -3.66 -9.49
N PHE A 107 16.54 -2.98 -9.31
CA PHE A 107 16.79 -1.98 -8.27
C PHE A 107 16.35 -2.40 -6.87
N GLY A 108 16.76 -3.62 -6.45
CA GLY A 108 16.51 -4.19 -5.13
C GLY A 108 15.44 -5.28 -5.10
N TYR A 109 14.58 -5.40 -6.12
CA TYR A 109 13.55 -6.45 -6.17
C TYR A 109 14.11 -7.82 -6.58
N ASP A 110 15.31 -7.92 -7.15
CA ASP A 110 16.06 -9.15 -7.39
C ASP A 110 16.97 -9.48 -6.19
N ILE A 111 16.38 -10.00 -5.10
CA ILE A 111 17.05 -10.18 -3.81
C ILE A 111 17.99 -11.39 -3.83
N SER A 112 19.26 -11.18 -3.47
CA SER A 112 20.26 -12.23 -3.34
C SER A 112 20.50 -12.72 -1.89
N ASN A 113 20.05 -11.96 -0.87
CA ASN A 113 20.11 -12.34 0.54
C ASN A 113 19.04 -11.59 1.35
N TYR A 114 18.07 -12.31 1.92
CA TYR A 114 16.95 -11.71 2.66
C TYR A 114 17.25 -11.30 4.10
N VAL A 115 18.43 -11.61 4.64
CA VAL A 115 18.74 -11.41 6.05
C VAL A 115 19.93 -10.46 6.28
N ASP A 116 20.21 -9.61 5.31
CA ASP A 116 21.24 -8.57 5.40
C ASP A 116 20.76 -7.28 4.74
N ILE A 117 21.56 -6.23 4.83
CA ILE A 117 21.37 -4.94 4.17
C ILE A 117 22.41 -4.83 3.06
N ASP A 118 21.96 -4.36 1.89
CA ASP A 118 22.89 -4.07 0.79
C ASP A 118 23.92 -3.02 1.22
N PRO A 119 25.22 -3.26 0.98
CA PRO A 119 26.28 -2.30 1.29
C PRO A 119 26.07 -0.90 0.68
N GLU A 120 25.34 -0.81 -0.42
CA GLU A 120 24.96 0.45 -1.07
C GLU A 120 24.07 1.31 -0.16
N TYR A 121 23.17 0.67 0.62
CA TYR A 121 22.29 1.37 1.57
C TYR A 121 22.86 1.45 2.98
N GLY A 122 23.89 0.67 3.31
CA GLY A 122 24.52 0.68 4.62
C GLY A 122 24.72 -0.71 5.23
N THR A 123 24.47 -0.83 6.53
CA THR A 123 24.69 -2.05 7.29
C THR A 123 23.47 -2.40 8.16
N LEU A 124 23.42 -3.63 8.70
CA LEU A 124 22.43 -4.01 9.71
C LEU A 124 22.45 -3.06 10.93
N ALA A 125 23.61 -2.54 11.32
CA ALA A 125 23.72 -1.56 12.41
C ALA A 125 23.10 -0.20 12.06
N ASP A 126 23.18 0.22 10.79
CA ASP A 126 22.51 1.43 10.28
C ASP A 126 20.99 1.22 10.28
N PHE A 127 20.53 0.05 9.89
CA PHE A 127 19.12 -0.33 9.93
C PHE A 127 18.57 -0.35 11.37
N ASP A 128 19.28 -1.00 12.30
CA ASP A 128 18.88 -1.03 13.72
C ASP A 128 18.79 0.38 14.30
N ARG A 129 19.73 1.27 13.90
CA ARG A 129 19.71 2.69 14.27
C ARG A 129 18.50 3.42 13.68
N LEU A 130 18.15 3.18 12.41
CA LEU A 130 16.96 3.73 11.77
C LEU A 130 15.70 3.32 12.52
N VAL A 131 15.52 2.02 12.79
CA VAL A 131 14.37 1.49 13.53
C VAL A 131 14.25 2.14 14.92
N ALA A 132 15.34 2.21 15.67
CA ALA A 132 15.36 2.82 17.01
C ALA A 132 15.01 4.33 16.96
N ARG A 133 15.55 5.07 15.99
CA ARG A 133 15.28 6.50 15.81
C ARG A 133 13.87 6.79 15.31
N ALA A 134 13.34 5.98 14.40
CA ALA A 134 11.96 6.07 13.94
C ALA A 134 10.99 5.81 15.10
N ARG A 135 11.23 4.75 15.87
CA ARG A 135 10.42 4.41 17.05
C ARG A 135 10.40 5.52 18.11
N SER A 136 11.53 6.19 18.36
CA SER A 136 11.58 7.32 19.30
C SER A 136 10.71 8.51 18.86
N ARG A 137 10.30 8.53 17.59
CA ARG A 137 9.40 9.51 16.96
C ARG A 137 7.99 8.98 16.77
N HIS A 138 7.69 7.78 17.27
CA HIS A 138 6.44 7.06 17.06
C HIS A 138 6.17 6.68 15.59
N ILE A 139 7.21 6.56 14.78
CA ILE A 139 7.16 6.09 13.40
C ILE A 139 7.59 4.62 13.37
N ARG A 140 6.86 3.79 12.63
CA ARG A 140 7.18 2.38 12.41
C ARG A 140 7.87 2.18 11.06
N ILE A 141 8.68 1.15 10.96
CA ILE A 141 9.28 0.75 9.69
C ILE A 141 8.53 -0.48 9.17
N ILE A 142 8.04 -0.41 7.96
CA ILE A 142 7.47 -1.52 7.17
C ILE A 142 8.52 -1.85 6.11
N MET A 143 8.94 -3.11 6.04
CA MET A 143 9.87 -3.56 5.00
C MET A 143 9.12 -4.19 3.84
N ASP A 144 9.68 -4.08 2.66
CA ASP A 144 9.21 -4.87 1.52
C ASP A 144 9.59 -6.34 1.69
N MET A 145 8.76 -7.26 1.23
CA MET A 145 8.98 -8.69 1.29
C MET A 145 8.65 -9.28 -0.07
N VAL A 146 9.65 -9.47 -0.90
CA VAL A 146 9.53 -10.07 -2.23
C VAL A 146 9.47 -11.58 -2.05
N MET A 147 8.28 -12.14 -2.20
CA MET A 147 8.03 -13.56 -1.92
C MET A 147 7.91 -14.40 -3.19
N ASN A 148 7.62 -13.76 -4.33
CA ASN A 148 7.39 -14.45 -5.58
C ASN A 148 8.66 -15.10 -6.14
N HIS A 149 9.78 -14.40 -6.09
CA HIS A 149 11.03 -14.79 -6.74
C HIS A 149 12.24 -14.41 -5.90
N THR A 150 13.42 -14.87 -6.32
CA THR A 150 14.71 -14.38 -5.83
C THR A 150 15.53 -13.85 -7.00
N SER A 151 16.69 -13.24 -6.72
CA SER A 151 17.72 -13.09 -7.74
C SER A 151 18.20 -14.45 -8.23
N ASP A 152 18.64 -14.53 -9.49
CA ASP A 152 19.36 -15.69 -10.02
C ASP A 152 20.76 -15.87 -9.36
N GLN A 153 21.21 -14.88 -8.58
CA GLN A 153 22.41 -14.95 -7.76
C GLN A 153 22.15 -15.35 -6.30
N HIS A 154 20.89 -15.55 -5.92
CA HIS A 154 20.56 -16.09 -4.61
C HIS A 154 21.09 -17.52 -4.45
N GLU A 155 21.69 -17.84 -3.30
CA GLU A 155 22.29 -19.15 -3.05
C GLU A 155 21.32 -20.31 -3.33
N TRP A 156 20.04 -20.13 -3.03
CA TRP A 156 19.01 -21.16 -3.32
C TRP A 156 18.91 -21.46 -4.81
N PHE A 157 18.92 -20.44 -5.68
CA PHE A 157 18.83 -20.65 -7.12
C PHE A 157 20.15 -21.18 -7.70
N VAL A 158 21.28 -20.67 -7.23
CA VAL A 158 22.61 -21.17 -7.62
C VAL A 158 22.72 -22.67 -7.34
N GLN A 159 22.26 -23.12 -6.17
CA GLN A 159 22.20 -24.54 -5.83
C GLN A 159 21.16 -25.28 -6.69
N SER A 160 19.94 -24.75 -6.83
CA SER A 160 18.85 -25.34 -7.60
C SER A 160 19.26 -25.64 -9.05
N ARG A 161 19.96 -24.70 -9.72
CA ARG A 161 20.39 -24.85 -11.10
C ARG A 161 21.66 -25.70 -11.29
N SER A 162 22.35 -26.06 -10.20
CA SER A 162 23.61 -26.81 -10.29
C SER A 162 23.41 -28.28 -10.73
N SER A 163 22.29 -28.91 -10.36
CA SER A 163 21.92 -30.28 -10.69
C SER A 163 20.44 -30.53 -10.51
N ARG A 164 19.87 -31.45 -11.32
CA ARG A 164 18.46 -31.90 -11.14
C ARG A 164 18.23 -32.64 -9.82
N ASP A 165 19.29 -33.19 -9.21
CA ASP A 165 19.24 -33.94 -7.94
C ASP A 165 19.63 -33.07 -6.72
N ASN A 166 19.85 -31.76 -6.90
CA ASN A 166 20.21 -30.87 -5.80
C ASN A 166 19.02 -30.71 -4.82
N PRO A 167 19.22 -30.69 -3.49
CA PRO A 167 18.17 -30.50 -2.50
C PRO A 167 17.34 -29.22 -2.67
N TYR A 168 17.89 -28.19 -3.32
CA TYR A 168 17.19 -26.96 -3.65
C TYR A 168 16.46 -27.01 -5.00
N ARG A 169 16.51 -28.14 -5.73
CA ARG A 169 15.93 -28.21 -7.07
C ARG A 169 14.47 -27.76 -7.08
N ASP A 170 13.67 -28.32 -6.20
CA ASP A 170 12.23 -28.08 -6.12
C ASP A 170 11.86 -26.78 -5.36
N TRP A 171 12.85 -25.93 -5.06
CA TRP A 171 12.59 -24.60 -4.52
C TRP A 171 12.14 -23.61 -5.62
N TYR A 172 12.32 -23.96 -6.88
CA TYR A 172 11.96 -23.17 -8.05
C TYR A 172 11.17 -24.00 -9.05
N CYS A 173 10.45 -23.33 -9.96
CA CYS A 173 9.59 -23.97 -10.94
C CYS A 173 10.39 -24.38 -12.18
N TRP A 174 10.69 -25.68 -12.33
CA TRP A 174 11.45 -26.25 -13.43
C TRP A 174 10.61 -27.23 -14.23
N HIS A 175 10.68 -27.13 -15.59
CA HIS A 175 9.98 -28.05 -16.49
C HIS A 175 10.78 -28.39 -17.72
N ASP A 176 10.58 -29.61 -18.24
CA ASP A 176 11.12 -30.02 -19.53
C ASP A 176 10.37 -29.29 -20.67
N GLY A 177 11.08 -29.07 -21.79
CA GLY A 177 10.45 -28.44 -22.97
C GLY A 177 9.46 -29.38 -23.68
N LYS A 178 8.44 -28.82 -24.32
CA LYS A 178 7.51 -29.57 -25.19
C LYS A 178 8.30 -30.16 -26.38
N GLY A 179 8.26 -31.47 -26.50
CA GLY A 179 8.99 -32.17 -27.57
C GLY A 179 10.50 -32.21 -27.38
N GLN A 180 10.99 -31.96 -26.16
CA GLN A 180 12.42 -32.02 -25.85
C GLN A 180 13.03 -33.40 -26.18
N THR A 181 14.24 -33.40 -26.70
CA THR A 181 15.04 -34.57 -26.94
C THR A 181 16.43 -34.42 -26.32
N ALA A 182 17.29 -35.44 -26.45
CA ALA A 182 18.67 -35.34 -25.96
C ALA A 182 19.48 -34.20 -26.63
N THR A 183 19.12 -33.79 -27.84
CA THR A 183 19.83 -32.77 -28.63
C THR A 183 19.02 -31.50 -28.89
N ASP A 184 17.73 -31.51 -28.61
CA ASP A 184 16.82 -30.35 -28.81
C ASP A 184 16.16 -29.96 -27.50
N LYS A 185 16.16 -28.69 -27.19
CA LYS A 185 15.50 -28.13 -25.99
C LYS A 185 13.97 -28.19 -26.04
N GLY A 186 13.41 -28.38 -27.24
CA GLY A 186 11.96 -28.27 -27.45
C GLY A 186 11.43 -26.83 -27.29
N ALA A 187 10.12 -26.67 -27.38
CA ALA A 187 9.45 -25.43 -27.10
C ALA A 187 9.26 -25.21 -25.58
N PRO A 188 9.03 -23.97 -25.11
CA PRO A 188 8.61 -23.71 -23.73
C PRO A 188 7.40 -24.57 -23.31
N PRO A 189 7.23 -24.84 -22.00
CA PRO A 189 6.12 -25.68 -21.49
C PRO A 189 4.71 -25.20 -21.88
N ASN A 190 4.51 -23.88 -22.00
CA ASN A 190 3.25 -23.27 -22.40
C ASN A 190 3.49 -21.85 -22.93
N ASN A 191 2.38 -21.07 -23.13
CA ASN A 191 2.43 -19.73 -23.67
C ASN A 191 2.57 -18.61 -22.63
N TRP A 192 2.82 -18.92 -21.37
CA TRP A 192 2.87 -17.92 -20.31
C TRP A 192 3.92 -16.85 -20.59
N GLN A 193 3.58 -15.62 -20.23
CA GLN A 193 4.40 -14.44 -20.48
C GLN A 193 4.88 -13.81 -19.18
N SER A 194 6.10 -13.26 -19.24
CA SER A 194 6.60 -12.33 -18.24
C SER A 194 5.78 -11.04 -18.24
N LEU A 195 5.60 -10.42 -17.08
CA LEU A 195 5.01 -9.08 -16.98
C LEU A 195 5.84 -8.02 -17.73
N PHE A 196 7.12 -8.30 -17.95
CA PHE A 196 8.03 -7.42 -18.70
C PHE A 196 8.24 -7.86 -20.15
N GLY A 197 7.26 -8.62 -20.67
CA GLY A 197 7.22 -9.06 -22.08
C GLY A 197 7.88 -10.39 -22.35
N HIS A 198 7.48 -11.00 -23.45
CA HIS A 198 8.00 -12.26 -23.99
C HIS A 198 7.68 -13.49 -23.11
N SER A 199 8.33 -14.62 -23.40
CA SER A 199 8.10 -15.89 -22.67
C SER A 199 8.52 -15.76 -21.20
N ALA A 200 7.71 -16.31 -20.30
CA ALA A 200 8.05 -16.46 -18.88
C ALA A 200 8.95 -17.69 -18.61
N TRP A 201 9.48 -18.33 -19.64
CA TRP A 201 10.29 -19.53 -19.54
C TRP A 201 11.69 -19.31 -20.09
N GLN A 202 12.71 -19.50 -19.25
CA GLN A 202 14.11 -19.39 -19.63
C GLN A 202 14.77 -20.78 -19.61
N TRP A 203 15.41 -21.12 -20.72
CA TRP A 203 16.19 -22.37 -20.83
C TRP A 203 17.51 -22.29 -20.04
N ASP A 204 17.77 -23.30 -19.22
CA ASP A 204 19.05 -23.51 -18.55
C ASP A 204 19.84 -24.65 -19.22
N GLU A 205 21.01 -24.32 -19.74
CA GLU A 205 21.88 -25.31 -20.42
C GLU A 205 22.50 -26.31 -19.46
N THR A 206 22.68 -25.95 -18.16
CA THR A 206 23.34 -26.83 -17.18
C THR A 206 22.49 -28.04 -16.87
N THR A 207 21.21 -27.84 -16.61
CA THR A 207 20.27 -28.89 -16.24
C THR A 207 19.34 -29.30 -17.37
N ARG A 208 19.41 -28.59 -18.51
CA ARG A 208 18.58 -28.81 -19.69
C ARG A 208 17.10 -28.88 -19.37
N GLN A 209 16.62 -27.85 -18.67
CA GLN A 209 15.22 -27.58 -18.39
C GLN A 209 14.93 -26.07 -18.50
N TYR A 210 13.65 -25.72 -18.62
CA TYR A 210 13.18 -24.36 -18.49
C TYR A 210 12.88 -24.07 -17.01
N TYR A 211 13.27 -22.88 -16.52
CA TYR A 211 12.74 -22.36 -15.29
C TYR A 211 11.72 -21.24 -15.57
N TYR A 212 10.76 -21.10 -14.68
CA TYR A 212 9.73 -20.08 -14.75
C TYR A 212 10.22 -18.79 -14.12
N HIS A 213 9.84 -17.65 -14.73
CA HIS A 213 10.07 -16.30 -14.21
C HIS A 213 8.90 -15.38 -14.61
N LYS A 214 8.09 -14.97 -13.67
CA LYS A 214 6.96 -14.06 -13.92
C LYS A 214 7.46 -12.64 -14.27
N PHE A 215 8.64 -12.27 -13.76
CA PHE A 215 9.29 -10.97 -13.96
C PHE A 215 10.51 -11.11 -14.89
N TYR A 216 11.66 -10.56 -14.54
CA TYR A 216 12.87 -10.71 -15.39
C TYR A 216 13.42 -12.13 -15.38
N VAL A 217 14.18 -12.45 -16.41
CA VAL A 217 14.94 -13.72 -16.49
C VAL A 217 15.82 -13.94 -15.26
N GLN A 218 16.33 -12.86 -14.68
CA GLN A 218 17.16 -12.88 -13.46
C GLN A 218 16.35 -12.96 -12.16
N GLN A 219 15.03 -13.10 -12.25
CA GLN A 219 14.11 -13.22 -11.12
C GLN A 219 13.36 -14.56 -11.20
N PRO A 220 14.03 -15.71 -10.99
CA PRO A 220 13.39 -17.03 -11.04
C PRO A 220 12.34 -17.16 -9.93
N ASP A 221 11.14 -17.66 -10.29
CA ASP A 221 10.01 -17.80 -9.37
C ASP A 221 10.22 -18.97 -8.41
N LEU A 222 9.90 -18.73 -7.14
CA LEU A 222 9.94 -19.72 -6.08
C LEU A 222 8.75 -20.68 -6.18
N ASN A 223 8.97 -21.93 -5.91
CA ASN A 223 7.93 -22.96 -5.85
C ASN A 223 7.23 -22.98 -4.49
N TRP A 224 6.13 -22.24 -4.36
CA TRP A 224 5.34 -22.21 -3.13
C TRP A 224 4.54 -23.49 -2.83
N HIS A 225 4.59 -24.51 -3.69
CA HIS A 225 4.15 -25.86 -3.32
C HIS A 225 5.16 -26.59 -2.42
N ASN A 226 6.39 -26.06 -2.29
CA ASN A 226 7.43 -26.65 -1.44
C ASN A 226 7.37 -26.10 -0.01
N PRO A 227 7.09 -26.95 1.01
CA PRO A 227 7.01 -26.49 2.41
C PRO A 227 8.30 -25.85 2.96
N ALA A 228 9.46 -26.17 2.36
CA ALA A 228 10.73 -25.57 2.77
C ALA A 228 10.81 -24.08 2.42
N VAL A 229 10.18 -23.64 1.33
CA VAL A 229 10.05 -22.23 0.96
C VAL A 229 9.21 -21.49 2.02
N HIS A 230 8.06 -22.05 2.42
CA HIS A 230 7.22 -21.49 3.49
C HIS A 230 8.00 -21.29 4.79
N GLU A 231 8.77 -22.32 5.22
CA GLU A 231 9.56 -22.24 6.45
C GLU A 231 10.67 -21.20 6.36
N ALA A 232 11.33 -21.09 5.21
CA ALA A 232 12.38 -20.10 4.99
C ALA A 232 11.82 -18.67 5.15
N PHE A 233 10.67 -18.36 4.55
CA PHE A 233 10.06 -17.04 4.67
C PHE A 233 9.54 -16.74 6.09
N ARG A 234 9.02 -17.73 6.82
CA ARG A 234 8.72 -17.55 8.25
C ARG A 234 9.97 -17.17 9.06
N GLN A 235 11.11 -17.81 8.78
CA GLN A 235 12.39 -17.49 9.44
C GLN A 235 12.90 -16.10 9.08
N ILE A 236 12.81 -15.70 7.81
CA ILE A 236 13.16 -14.36 7.33
C ILE A 236 12.29 -13.30 8.04
N MET A 237 10.97 -13.49 8.06
CA MET A 237 10.08 -12.58 8.79
C MET A 237 10.44 -12.48 10.27
N ALA A 238 10.66 -13.63 10.93
CA ALA A 238 11.04 -13.66 12.36
C ALA A 238 12.37 -12.93 12.62
N PHE A 239 13.35 -13.00 11.70
CA PHE A 239 14.62 -12.26 11.79
C PHE A 239 14.39 -10.75 11.87
N TRP A 240 13.57 -10.19 10.98
CA TRP A 240 13.30 -8.76 10.92
C TRP A 240 12.36 -8.29 12.03
N LEU A 241 11.35 -9.11 12.39
CA LEU A 241 10.43 -8.80 13.50
C LEU A 241 11.15 -8.70 14.84
N LYS A 242 12.17 -9.54 15.08
CA LYS A 242 13.06 -9.46 16.25
C LYS A 242 13.88 -8.16 16.28
N ARG A 243 14.18 -7.56 15.12
CA ARG A 243 14.85 -6.26 15.01
C ARG A 243 13.92 -5.07 15.18
N GLY A 244 12.61 -5.31 15.39
CA GLY A 244 11.64 -4.26 15.68
C GLY A 244 10.91 -3.68 14.48
N VAL A 245 10.95 -4.36 13.33
CA VAL A 245 10.15 -4.02 12.14
C VAL A 245 8.67 -4.01 12.50
N GLY A 246 7.95 -2.99 12.07
CA GLY A 246 6.53 -2.77 12.36
C GLY A 246 5.58 -3.57 11.50
N GLY A 247 6.07 -4.19 10.43
CA GLY A 247 5.30 -4.99 9.49
C GLY A 247 6.00 -5.17 8.16
N PHE A 248 5.29 -5.75 7.19
CA PHE A 248 5.80 -5.97 5.85
C PHE A 248 4.79 -5.55 4.78
N ARG A 249 5.28 -5.08 3.65
CA ARG A 249 4.55 -5.01 2.39
C ARG A 249 4.93 -6.24 1.56
N PHE A 250 3.95 -7.05 1.18
CA PHE A 250 4.17 -8.22 0.35
C PHE A 250 4.06 -7.82 -1.12
N ASP A 251 5.19 -7.91 -1.78
CA ASP A 251 5.34 -7.66 -3.20
C ASP A 251 4.68 -8.75 -4.03
N ALA A 252 4.02 -8.37 -5.12
CA ALA A 252 3.46 -9.27 -6.13
C ALA A 252 2.77 -10.51 -5.57
N ILE A 253 2.03 -10.36 -4.45
CA ILE A 253 1.51 -11.51 -3.68
C ILE A 253 0.54 -12.38 -4.47
N THR A 254 -0.11 -11.84 -5.50
CA THR A 254 -1.07 -12.59 -6.33
C THR A 254 -0.40 -13.56 -7.30
N THR A 255 0.92 -13.49 -7.50
CA THR A 255 1.65 -14.28 -8.49
C THR A 255 2.44 -15.46 -7.92
N LEU A 256 2.22 -15.82 -6.63
CA LEU A 256 2.97 -16.89 -5.95
C LEU A 256 2.72 -18.29 -6.49
N PHE A 257 1.62 -18.51 -7.19
CA PHE A 257 1.22 -19.83 -7.67
C PHE A 257 0.78 -19.78 -9.13
N GLU A 258 1.11 -20.83 -9.85
CA GLU A 258 0.69 -21.08 -11.22
C GLU A 258 -0.20 -22.34 -11.28
N ASP A 259 -0.94 -22.47 -12.40
CA ASP A 259 -1.70 -23.70 -12.69
C ASP A 259 -0.77 -24.92 -12.80
N PRO A 260 -0.87 -25.90 -11.90
CA PRO A 260 -0.02 -27.10 -11.94
C PRO A 260 -0.22 -27.94 -13.19
N GLY A 261 -1.33 -27.74 -13.91
CA GLY A 261 -1.59 -28.39 -15.19
C GLY A 261 -0.84 -27.80 -16.37
N LEU A 262 -0.14 -26.68 -16.19
CA LEU A 262 0.59 -25.96 -17.24
C LEU A 262 -0.27 -25.63 -18.47
N ALA A 263 -1.56 -25.38 -18.26
CA ALA A 263 -2.46 -25.03 -19.35
C ALA A 263 -2.09 -23.66 -19.94
N ASP A 264 -2.22 -23.53 -21.27
CA ASP A 264 -2.04 -22.25 -21.93
C ASP A 264 -3.10 -21.24 -21.42
N GLU A 265 -2.71 -19.98 -21.30
CA GLU A 265 -3.62 -18.85 -21.01
C GLU A 265 -4.35 -18.38 -22.27
N GLY A 266 -5.53 -17.84 -22.07
CA GLY A 266 -6.33 -17.24 -23.14
C GLY A 266 -5.74 -15.90 -23.60
N VAL A 267 -5.81 -15.66 -24.92
CA VAL A 267 -5.42 -14.36 -25.49
C VAL A 267 -6.59 -13.38 -25.36
N GLN A 268 -6.34 -12.19 -24.82
CA GLN A 268 -7.33 -11.13 -24.76
C GLN A 268 -7.62 -10.59 -26.16
N LEU A 269 -8.90 -10.46 -26.47
CA LEU A 269 -9.36 -9.98 -27.77
C LEU A 269 -10.04 -8.61 -27.64
N ASP A 270 -9.81 -7.75 -28.59
CA ASP A 270 -10.53 -6.48 -28.71
C ASP A 270 -11.99 -6.71 -29.20
N LYS A 271 -12.76 -5.62 -29.31
CA LYS A 271 -14.16 -5.65 -29.80
C LYS A 271 -14.32 -6.21 -31.21
N ASP A 272 -13.25 -6.24 -32.01
CA ASP A 272 -13.24 -6.72 -33.40
C ASP A 272 -12.71 -8.17 -33.48
N GLY A 273 -12.43 -8.81 -32.31
CA GLY A 273 -11.94 -10.19 -32.21
C GLY A 273 -10.45 -10.34 -32.54
N LYS A 274 -9.66 -9.26 -32.51
CA LYS A 274 -8.21 -9.29 -32.74
C LYS A 274 -7.48 -9.30 -31.39
N PRO A 275 -6.29 -9.96 -31.31
CA PRO A 275 -5.46 -9.90 -30.12
C PRO A 275 -5.16 -8.46 -29.68
N VAL A 276 -5.39 -8.17 -28.40
CA VAL A 276 -4.85 -6.96 -27.76
C VAL A 276 -3.35 -7.17 -27.61
N MET A 277 -2.55 -6.19 -28.04
CA MET A 277 -1.09 -6.27 -27.95
C MET A 277 -0.60 -5.47 -26.73
N ASN A 278 0.31 -6.06 -25.95
CA ASN A 278 0.96 -5.36 -24.85
C ASN A 278 2.01 -4.34 -25.37
N ALA A 279 2.63 -3.59 -24.47
CA ALA A 279 3.64 -2.59 -24.82
C ALA A 279 4.90 -3.20 -25.48
N PHE A 280 5.17 -4.48 -25.23
CA PHE A 280 6.34 -5.19 -25.73
C PHE A 280 6.13 -5.88 -27.09
N GLY A 281 4.89 -5.84 -27.59
CA GLY A 281 4.54 -6.38 -28.91
C GLY A 281 4.06 -7.83 -28.90
N ASP A 282 3.75 -8.38 -27.72
CA ASP A 282 3.16 -9.71 -27.58
C ASP A 282 1.64 -9.64 -27.44
N PRO A 283 0.87 -10.69 -27.82
CA PRO A 283 -0.55 -10.78 -27.51
C PRO A 283 -0.75 -10.80 -25.98
N GLN A 284 -1.60 -9.92 -25.45
CA GLN A 284 -1.91 -9.87 -24.03
C GLN A 284 -2.68 -11.12 -23.61
N LEU A 285 -2.22 -11.79 -22.55
CA LEU A 285 -2.86 -12.96 -21.96
C LEU A 285 -3.82 -12.55 -20.83
N ASP A 286 -4.73 -13.46 -20.47
CA ASP A 286 -5.77 -13.19 -19.46
C ASP A 286 -5.31 -13.40 -18.01
N GLY A 287 -4.11 -13.92 -17.77
CA GLY A 287 -3.54 -14.17 -16.44
C GLY A 287 -4.24 -15.28 -15.65
N SER A 288 -5.20 -15.98 -16.25
CA SER A 288 -6.07 -16.91 -15.53
C SER A 288 -5.36 -18.14 -14.94
N LYS A 289 -4.09 -18.37 -15.31
CA LYS A 289 -3.27 -19.50 -14.89
C LYS A 289 -2.08 -19.12 -14.02
N THR A 290 -1.74 -17.84 -13.96
CA THR A 290 -0.53 -17.35 -13.30
C THR A 290 -0.78 -16.21 -12.34
N ASP A 291 -2.06 -15.88 -12.06
CA ASP A 291 -2.41 -14.80 -11.15
C ASP A 291 -3.56 -15.20 -10.22
N ASN A 292 -3.48 -14.79 -8.96
CA ASN A 292 -4.48 -14.99 -7.90
C ASN A 292 -4.98 -16.45 -7.75
N GLN A 293 -4.07 -17.41 -7.83
CA GLN A 293 -4.39 -18.82 -7.65
C GLN A 293 -4.74 -19.14 -6.19
N PRO A 294 -5.54 -20.19 -5.91
CA PRO A 294 -6.07 -20.47 -4.55
C PRO A 294 -5.04 -20.57 -3.44
N GLY A 295 -3.84 -21.09 -3.68
CA GLY A 295 -2.75 -21.25 -2.71
C GLY A 295 -2.24 -19.93 -2.08
N VAL A 296 -2.51 -18.80 -2.72
CA VAL A 296 -2.10 -17.47 -2.23
C VAL A 296 -2.67 -17.18 -0.85
N HIS A 297 -3.95 -17.49 -0.62
CA HIS A 297 -4.63 -17.23 0.65
C HIS A 297 -4.02 -18.01 1.83
N GLU A 298 -3.64 -19.29 1.61
CA GLU A 298 -3.00 -20.11 2.64
C GLU A 298 -1.66 -19.52 3.05
N VAL A 299 -0.85 -19.06 2.09
CA VAL A 299 0.45 -18.40 2.38
C VAL A 299 0.23 -17.12 3.19
N ILE A 300 -0.72 -16.26 2.82
CA ILE A 300 -0.99 -15.02 3.56
C ILE A 300 -1.42 -15.35 5.00
N GLN A 301 -2.28 -16.36 5.21
CA GLN A 301 -2.72 -16.81 6.53
C GLN A 301 -1.53 -17.29 7.39
N GLU A 302 -0.60 -18.06 6.80
CA GLU A 302 0.61 -18.51 7.50
C GLU A 302 1.51 -17.35 7.91
N MET A 303 1.77 -16.40 6.99
CA MET A 303 2.60 -15.23 7.26
C MET A 303 1.93 -14.30 8.28
N ARG A 304 0.58 -14.19 8.24
CA ARG A 304 -0.18 -13.47 9.26
C ARG A 304 -0.03 -14.12 10.63
N ALA A 305 -0.17 -15.42 10.71
CA ALA A 305 0.01 -16.15 11.96
C ALA A 305 1.44 -16.02 12.51
N GLU A 306 2.46 -15.95 11.64
CA GLU A 306 3.85 -15.67 12.06
C GLU A 306 3.99 -14.26 12.63
N ALA A 307 3.47 -13.24 11.93
CA ALA A 307 3.52 -11.85 12.37
C ALA A 307 2.83 -11.65 13.73
N ASP A 308 1.70 -12.31 13.95
CA ASP A 308 0.90 -12.19 15.18
C ASP A 308 1.61 -12.75 16.43
N LYS A 309 2.60 -13.64 16.29
CA LYS A 309 3.45 -14.08 17.42
C LYS A 309 4.26 -12.94 18.05
N PHE A 310 4.47 -11.85 17.32
CA PHE A 310 5.29 -10.70 17.75
C PHE A 310 4.48 -9.50 18.24
N ILE A 311 3.17 -9.62 18.43
CA ILE A 311 2.31 -8.53 18.95
C ILE A 311 2.72 -8.09 20.35
N SER A 312 3.19 -9.03 21.18
CA SER A 312 3.72 -8.78 22.52
C SER A 312 5.23 -9.01 22.56
N GLY A 313 5.94 -8.39 23.50
CA GLY A 313 7.40 -8.54 23.64
C GLY A 313 8.12 -7.20 23.70
N GLU A 314 9.36 -7.18 23.27
CA GLU A 314 10.23 -5.98 23.32
C GLU A 314 9.67 -4.80 22.49
N PHE A 315 9.02 -5.12 21.37
CA PHE A 315 8.43 -4.14 20.46
C PHE A 315 6.91 -4.38 20.35
N PRO A 316 6.10 -4.00 21.37
CA PRO A 316 4.68 -4.33 21.39
C PRO A 316 3.89 -3.57 20.31
N GLY A 317 2.83 -4.22 19.81
CA GLY A 317 1.88 -3.69 18.84
C GLY A 317 1.73 -4.59 17.62
N THR A 318 0.66 -4.36 16.85
CA THR A 318 0.37 -5.12 15.63
C THR A 318 1.51 -4.99 14.61
N ARG A 319 1.91 -6.13 14.06
CA ARG A 319 2.82 -6.22 12.92
C ARG A 319 1.98 -6.21 11.65
N VAL A 320 1.91 -5.07 10.99
CA VAL A 320 0.99 -4.87 9.87
C VAL A 320 1.48 -5.62 8.63
N LEU A 321 0.60 -6.36 7.99
CA LEU A 321 0.82 -6.90 6.66
C LEU A 321 0.05 -6.05 5.66
N VAL A 322 0.76 -5.46 4.73
CA VAL A 322 0.27 -4.72 3.57
C VAL A 322 0.42 -5.64 2.36
N GLY A 323 -0.59 -5.79 1.54
CA GLY A 323 -0.52 -6.60 0.31
C GLY A 323 -0.52 -5.72 -0.92
N GLU A 324 0.40 -5.96 -1.83
CA GLU A 324 0.26 -5.44 -3.18
C GLU A 324 -0.77 -6.27 -3.93
N THR A 325 -1.94 -5.69 -4.17
CA THR A 325 -3.11 -6.41 -4.64
C THR A 325 -3.75 -5.68 -5.83
N TYR A 326 -3.25 -5.97 -7.04
CA TYR A 326 -3.87 -5.53 -8.29
C TYR A 326 -5.00 -6.51 -8.67
N LEU A 327 -6.18 -6.31 -8.08
CA LEU A 327 -7.31 -7.21 -8.25
C LEU A 327 -8.41 -6.56 -9.11
N PRO A 328 -9.21 -7.36 -9.82
CA PRO A 328 -10.15 -6.83 -10.82
C PRO A 328 -11.33 -6.06 -10.22
N ASN A 329 -11.64 -6.26 -8.94
CA ASN A 329 -12.76 -5.58 -8.27
C ASN A 329 -12.65 -5.68 -6.74
N ILE A 330 -13.45 -4.86 -6.06
CA ILE A 330 -13.49 -4.77 -4.60
C ILE A 330 -13.92 -6.08 -3.91
N GLY A 331 -14.68 -6.95 -4.59
CA GLY A 331 -15.09 -8.24 -4.06
C GLY A 331 -13.93 -9.21 -3.94
N GLU A 332 -13.01 -9.22 -4.89
CA GLU A 332 -11.77 -9.98 -4.83
C GLU A 332 -10.83 -9.38 -3.78
N LEU A 333 -10.71 -8.05 -3.71
CA LEU A 333 -9.93 -7.36 -2.67
C LEU A 333 -10.42 -7.74 -1.27
N LYS A 334 -11.74 -7.82 -1.06
CA LYS A 334 -12.31 -8.22 0.23
C LYS A 334 -11.83 -9.59 0.71
N LYS A 335 -11.60 -10.53 -0.20
CA LYS A 335 -11.12 -11.88 0.15
C LYS A 335 -9.73 -11.82 0.79
N MET A 336 -8.89 -10.86 0.41
CA MET A 336 -7.53 -10.68 0.92
C MET A 336 -7.45 -10.24 2.39
N TYR A 337 -8.59 -9.91 3.02
CA TYR A 337 -8.64 -9.70 4.47
C TYR A 337 -8.85 -11.00 5.25
N GLY A 338 -9.28 -12.07 4.56
CA GLY A 338 -9.63 -13.35 5.17
C GLY A 338 -10.89 -13.30 6.04
N THR A 339 -10.96 -14.18 7.01
CA THR A 339 -12.05 -14.26 8.00
C THR A 339 -11.53 -14.03 9.42
N LEU A 340 -12.44 -13.96 10.40
CA LEU A 340 -12.03 -13.84 11.82
C LEU A 340 -11.23 -15.06 12.30
N GLU A 341 -11.56 -16.27 11.78
CA GLU A 341 -10.88 -17.53 12.12
C GLU A 341 -9.57 -17.70 11.34
N LYS A 342 -9.51 -17.14 10.15
CA LYS A 342 -8.37 -17.20 9.23
C LYS A 342 -8.07 -15.80 8.69
N PRO A 343 -7.51 -14.91 9.52
CA PRO A 343 -7.18 -13.55 9.09
C PRO A 343 -6.01 -13.56 8.12
N GLU A 344 -6.08 -12.66 7.15
CA GLU A 344 -5.05 -12.43 6.13
C GLU A 344 -4.44 -11.03 6.28
N PHE A 345 -4.38 -10.24 5.22
CA PHE A 345 -3.82 -8.90 5.29
C PHE A 345 -4.57 -7.99 6.28
N HIS A 346 -3.83 -7.08 6.87
CA HIS A 346 -4.40 -5.95 7.58
C HIS A 346 -4.85 -4.87 6.57
N LEU A 347 -4.02 -4.61 5.57
CA LEU A 347 -4.14 -3.53 4.61
C LEU A 347 -3.75 -4.02 3.20
N PRO A 348 -4.59 -4.81 2.52
CA PRO A 348 -4.40 -4.99 1.07
C PRO A 348 -4.64 -3.65 0.38
N MET A 349 -3.83 -3.31 -0.62
CA MET A 349 -3.90 -2.04 -1.36
C MET A 349 -5.19 -1.95 -2.17
N ASP A 350 -5.99 -0.90 -1.94
CA ASP A 350 -7.20 -0.63 -2.73
C ASP A 350 -6.83 0.13 -4.00
N THR A 351 -6.51 -0.62 -5.03
CA THR A 351 -6.14 -0.09 -6.33
C THR A 351 -7.34 0.36 -7.17
N GLN A 352 -8.59 0.08 -6.76
CA GLN A 352 -9.77 0.49 -7.49
C GLN A 352 -9.89 2.02 -7.56
N VAL A 353 -9.63 2.71 -6.45
CA VAL A 353 -9.58 4.18 -6.40
C VAL A 353 -8.28 4.70 -7.02
N GLY A 354 -7.15 4.06 -6.71
CA GLY A 354 -5.82 4.51 -7.12
C GLY A 354 -5.53 4.39 -8.62
N MET A 355 -6.16 3.43 -9.31
CA MET A 355 -5.91 3.17 -10.73
C MET A 355 -6.92 3.86 -11.68
N ILE A 356 -7.76 4.74 -11.18
CA ILE A 356 -8.54 5.65 -12.03
C ILE A 356 -7.56 6.53 -12.81
N ASN A 357 -7.67 6.56 -14.14
CA ASN A 357 -6.70 7.27 -15.00
C ASN A 357 -7.18 8.63 -15.50
N LYS A 358 -8.28 9.14 -14.95
CA LYS A 358 -8.86 10.44 -15.30
C LYS A 358 -9.65 11.02 -14.14
N LEU A 359 -9.84 12.33 -14.12
CA LEU A 359 -10.69 13.00 -13.14
C LEU A 359 -12.17 12.79 -13.53
N ASP A 360 -12.76 11.70 -13.06
CA ASP A 360 -14.17 11.35 -13.27
C ASP A 360 -14.90 11.20 -11.94
N VAL A 361 -15.73 12.18 -11.60
CA VAL A 361 -16.48 12.22 -10.34
C VAL A 361 -17.31 10.97 -10.12
N THR A 362 -17.93 10.45 -11.19
CA THR A 362 -18.80 9.28 -11.09
C THR A 362 -18.02 8.02 -10.76
N GLU A 363 -16.86 7.83 -11.38
CA GLU A 363 -15.98 6.70 -11.13
C GLU A 363 -15.37 6.77 -9.71
N PHE A 364 -14.85 7.92 -9.29
CA PHE A 364 -14.36 8.13 -7.91
C PHE A 364 -15.46 7.86 -6.88
N ARG A 365 -16.65 8.39 -7.10
CA ARG A 365 -17.80 8.20 -6.21
C ARG A 365 -18.15 6.73 -6.08
N GLN A 366 -18.28 6.04 -7.23
CA GLN A 366 -18.66 4.63 -7.22
C GLN A 366 -17.65 3.77 -6.47
N ASN A 367 -16.36 3.94 -6.73
CA ASN A 367 -15.32 3.17 -6.04
C ASN A 367 -15.28 3.45 -4.53
N LEU A 368 -15.53 4.70 -4.10
CA LEU A 368 -15.64 5.01 -2.66
C LEU A 368 -16.92 4.42 -2.03
N ILE A 369 -18.04 4.37 -2.75
CA ILE A 369 -19.26 3.67 -2.31
C ILE A 369 -19.00 2.17 -2.18
N ASP A 370 -18.35 1.59 -3.17
CA ASP A 370 -18.03 0.15 -3.19
C ASP A 370 -17.09 -0.21 -2.03
N ALA A 371 -16.07 0.60 -1.76
CA ALA A 371 -15.18 0.43 -0.61
C ALA A 371 -15.96 0.51 0.71
N GLU A 372 -16.87 1.47 0.88
CA GLU A 372 -17.69 1.59 2.09
C GLU A 372 -18.65 0.42 2.25
N THR A 373 -19.25 -0.04 1.16
CA THR A 373 -20.25 -1.12 1.16
C THR A 373 -19.62 -2.48 1.41
N HIS A 374 -18.53 -2.78 0.70
CA HIS A 374 -17.91 -4.11 0.73
C HIS A 374 -16.89 -4.26 1.86
N LEU A 375 -16.21 -3.17 2.26
CA LEU A 375 -15.18 -3.15 3.29
C LEU A 375 -15.63 -2.49 4.60
N SER A 376 -16.93 -2.44 4.89
CA SER A 376 -17.46 -1.78 6.09
C SER A 376 -16.87 -2.29 7.41
N SER A 377 -16.50 -3.58 7.48
CA SER A 377 -15.84 -4.22 8.64
C SER A 377 -14.30 -4.24 8.55
N HIS A 378 -13.73 -3.74 7.46
CA HIS A 378 -12.30 -3.71 7.17
C HIS A 378 -11.80 -2.28 6.99
N ILE A 379 -10.50 -2.10 6.95
CA ILE A 379 -9.86 -0.80 6.75
C ILE A 379 -9.27 -0.77 5.34
N PRO A 380 -9.79 0.02 4.39
CA PRO A 380 -9.15 0.18 3.09
C PRO A 380 -7.80 0.90 3.24
N LEU A 381 -6.84 0.56 2.39
CA LEU A 381 -5.61 1.30 2.19
C LEU A 381 -5.69 1.99 0.83
N LEU A 382 -5.91 3.30 0.84
CA LEU A 382 -5.99 4.12 -0.36
C LEU A 382 -4.61 4.60 -0.79
N LEU A 383 -4.37 4.66 -2.09
CA LEU A 383 -3.17 5.22 -2.72
C LEU A 383 -3.53 5.79 -4.08
N PHE A 384 -2.69 6.67 -4.63
CA PHE A 384 -2.83 7.15 -6.02
C PHE A 384 -1.65 6.74 -6.90
N ASP A 385 -0.47 6.66 -6.33
CA ASP A 385 0.76 6.29 -7.00
C ASP A 385 1.74 5.59 -6.05
N ASN A 386 2.83 5.12 -6.60
CA ASN A 386 3.96 4.51 -5.92
C ASN A 386 5.19 4.55 -6.85
N HIS A 387 6.24 3.82 -6.53
CA HIS A 387 7.45 3.74 -7.34
C HIS A 387 7.29 3.01 -8.69
N ASP A 388 6.14 2.38 -8.95
CA ASP A 388 5.81 1.66 -10.19
C ASP A 388 4.77 2.37 -11.05
N VAL A 389 4.13 3.41 -10.53
CA VAL A 389 3.04 4.14 -11.19
C VAL A 389 3.40 5.62 -11.31
N GLN A 390 3.16 6.19 -12.48
CA GLN A 390 3.35 7.61 -12.73
C GLN A 390 2.66 8.48 -11.68
N ARG A 391 3.34 9.56 -11.27
CA ARG A 391 2.83 10.51 -10.28
C ARG A 391 1.54 11.21 -10.73
N ILE A 392 0.86 11.78 -9.76
CA ILE A 392 -0.43 12.47 -9.91
C ILE A 392 -0.43 13.46 -11.08
N ASP A 393 0.64 14.26 -11.26
CA ASP A 393 0.73 15.25 -12.34
C ASP A 393 0.62 14.64 -13.74
N ALA A 394 1.30 13.53 -13.98
CA ALA A 394 1.32 12.87 -15.29
C ALA A 394 0.00 12.19 -15.63
N ARG A 395 -0.78 11.78 -14.60
CA ARG A 395 -2.05 11.05 -14.78
C ARG A 395 -3.26 11.97 -14.80
N TYR A 396 -3.23 13.05 -14.05
CA TYR A 396 -4.40 13.89 -13.80
C TYR A 396 -4.17 15.37 -14.11
N GLY A 397 -2.93 15.81 -14.26
CA GLY A 397 -2.57 17.21 -14.49
C GLY A 397 -3.10 17.73 -15.83
N ASP A 398 -3.45 19.00 -15.87
CA ASP A 398 -3.87 19.74 -17.08
C ASP A 398 -2.82 20.78 -17.53
N GLY A 399 -1.70 20.89 -16.79
CA GLY A 399 -0.61 21.84 -17.04
C GLY A 399 -0.91 23.27 -16.60
N VAL A 400 -2.08 23.54 -16.02
CA VAL A 400 -2.51 24.86 -15.56
C VAL A 400 -2.91 24.83 -14.08
N HIS A 401 -3.65 23.81 -13.66
CA HIS A 401 -4.20 23.66 -12.30
C HIS A 401 -3.58 22.51 -11.53
N ASP A 402 -2.40 22.06 -11.92
CA ASP A 402 -1.79 20.82 -11.38
C ASP A 402 -1.73 20.81 -9.85
N VAL A 403 -1.37 21.92 -9.21
CA VAL A 403 -1.31 22.02 -7.73
C VAL A 403 -2.70 21.91 -7.08
N ASP A 404 -3.74 22.48 -7.70
CA ASP A 404 -5.11 22.40 -7.18
C ASP A 404 -5.67 20.98 -7.37
N ILE A 405 -5.35 20.33 -8.49
CA ILE A 405 -5.66 18.91 -8.72
C ILE A 405 -4.98 18.02 -7.68
N GLN A 406 -3.70 18.26 -7.39
CA GLN A 406 -2.97 17.54 -6.35
C GLN A 406 -3.57 17.76 -4.96
N ARG A 407 -4.03 18.97 -4.62
CA ARG A 407 -4.78 19.25 -3.38
C ARG A 407 -6.10 18.49 -3.32
N ALA A 408 -6.82 18.44 -4.43
CA ALA A 408 -8.09 17.71 -4.54
C ALA A 408 -7.89 16.22 -4.27
N LEU A 409 -6.92 15.59 -4.93
CA LEU A 409 -6.61 14.17 -4.79
C LEU A 409 -6.04 13.84 -3.40
N ALA A 410 -5.14 14.67 -2.86
CA ALA A 410 -4.66 14.55 -1.47
C ALA A 410 -5.82 14.59 -0.46
N THR A 411 -6.86 15.40 -0.75
CA THR A 411 -8.05 15.47 0.10
C THR A 411 -8.86 14.19 0.03
N ILE A 412 -9.06 13.62 -1.15
CA ILE A 412 -9.74 12.32 -1.29
C ILE A 412 -8.95 11.24 -0.53
N LEU A 413 -7.64 11.18 -0.71
CA LEU A 413 -6.75 10.22 -0.05
C LEU A 413 -6.83 10.29 1.49
N LEU A 414 -6.75 11.51 2.04
CA LEU A 414 -6.55 11.71 3.47
C LEU A 414 -7.86 11.98 4.25
N ALA A 415 -8.91 12.46 3.59
CA ALA A 415 -10.20 12.71 4.23
C ALA A 415 -11.22 11.58 4.07
N SER A 416 -10.95 10.58 3.23
CA SER A 416 -11.75 9.36 3.15
C SER A 416 -11.48 8.41 4.31
N ARG A 417 -12.35 7.39 4.47
CA ARG A 417 -12.18 6.35 5.49
C ARG A 417 -11.04 5.41 5.11
N GLY A 418 -10.25 5.03 6.09
CA GLY A 418 -9.15 4.08 5.94
C GLY A 418 -7.78 4.70 6.14
N SER A 419 -6.76 3.89 5.89
CA SER A 419 -5.36 4.31 5.90
C SER A 419 -4.96 4.87 4.55
N ALA A 420 -3.95 5.70 4.52
CA ALA A 420 -3.45 6.34 3.32
C ALA A 420 -2.00 5.97 3.07
N LEU A 421 -1.66 5.64 1.84
CA LEU A 421 -0.29 5.52 1.37
C LEU A 421 0.06 6.77 0.58
N VAL A 422 1.15 7.43 0.96
CA VAL A 422 1.69 8.63 0.32
C VAL A 422 3.07 8.28 -0.21
N TYR A 423 3.29 8.46 -1.49
CA TYR A 423 4.59 8.24 -2.12
C TYR A 423 5.51 9.44 -1.86
N TYR A 424 6.82 9.21 -1.67
CA TYR A 424 7.76 10.31 -1.38
C TYR A 424 7.70 11.39 -2.46
N GLY A 425 7.59 12.64 -2.01
CA GLY A 425 7.52 13.81 -2.89
C GLY A 425 6.12 14.22 -3.33
N ASP A 426 5.07 13.42 -3.10
CA ASP A 426 3.68 13.83 -3.38
C ASP A 426 3.29 15.03 -2.54
N GLU A 427 3.75 15.08 -1.29
CA GLU A 427 3.47 16.17 -0.37
C GLU A 427 4.04 17.52 -0.79
N ILE A 428 4.94 17.53 -1.77
CA ILE A 428 5.50 18.75 -2.37
C ILE A 428 5.17 18.86 -3.87
N GLY A 429 4.38 17.94 -4.42
CA GLY A 429 3.99 17.94 -5.83
C GLY A 429 5.11 17.64 -6.80
N MET A 430 6.01 16.71 -6.47
CA MET A 430 7.00 16.22 -7.44
C MET A 430 6.31 15.69 -8.69
N VAL A 431 6.95 15.85 -9.84
CA VAL A 431 6.41 15.51 -11.15
C VAL A 431 7.15 14.32 -11.77
N THR A 432 6.43 13.49 -12.54
CA THR A 432 7.04 12.46 -13.37
C THR A 432 7.92 13.10 -14.44
N THR A 433 9.19 12.71 -14.48
CA THR A 433 10.16 13.25 -15.45
C THR A 433 10.83 12.09 -16.21
N PRO A 434 10.16 11.53 -17.24
CA PRO A 434 10.66 10.35 -17.92
C PRO A 434 11.91 10.67 -18.75
N PRO A 435 12.80 9.69 -18.99
CA PRO A 435 13.95 9.85 -19.87
C PRO A 435 13.55 10.35 -21.26
N ALA A 436 14.31 11.31 -21.79
CA ALA A 436 14.07 11.84 -23.12
C ALA A 436 14.62 10.95 -24.24
N ARG A 437 15.65 10.15 -23.95
CA ARG A 437 16.35 9.28 -24.91
C ARG A 437 16.54 7.89 -24.29
N LYS A 438 16.63 6.86 -25.15
CA LYS A 438 16.83 5.48 -24.73
C LYS A 438 18.12 5.29 -23.90
N GLU A 439 19.19 6.03 -24.26
CA GLU A 439 20.48 5.93 -23.61
C GLU A 439 20.47 6.44 -22.17
N ASP A 440 19.46 7.25 -21.81
CA ASP A 440 19.30 7.81 -20.47
C ASP A 440 18.45 6.90 -19.55
N VAL A 441 17.80 5.86 -20.13
CA VAL A 441 16.94 4.93 -19.40
C VAL A 441 17.80 4.01 -18.52
N LYS A 442 17.43 3.88 -17.25
CA LYS A 442 18.02 2.95 -16.28
C LYS A 442 17.13 1.72 -16.06
N ASP A 443 15.81 1.93 -16.02
CA ASP A 443 14.86 0.85 -15.79
C ASP A 443 14.83 -0.13 -16.97
N PRO A 444 15.08 -1.44 -16.73
CA PRO A 444 15.06 -2.46 -17.78
C PRO A 444 13.74 -2.53 -18.54
N ILE A 445 12.58 -2.25 -17.90
CA ILE A 445 11.28 -2.18 -18.58
C ILE A 445 11.34 -1.16 -19.73
N GLY A 446 11.87 0.02 -19.45
CA GLY A 446 12.02 1.06 -20.46
C GLY A 446 13.08 0.73 -21.51
N ILE A 447 14.15 0.00 -21.16
CA ILE A 447 15.15 -0.47 -22.14
C ILE A 447 14.52 -1.43 -23.14
N ILE A 448 13.69 -2.38 -22.66
CA ILE A 448 12.99 -3.38 -23.47
C ILE A 448 11.87 -2.74 -24.30
N GLY A 449 11.02 -1.93 -23.67
CA GLY A 449 9.77 -1.40 -24.23
C GLY A 449 9.91 -0.13 -25.07
N TRP A 450 11.10 0.52 -25.09
CA TRP A 450 11.29 1.79 -25.78
C TRP A 450 10.87 1.75 -27.26
N PRO A 451 10.23 2.80 -27.78
CA PRO A 451 9.84 4.09 -27.14
C PRO A 451 8.42 4.09 -26.53
N LYS A 452 7.67 2.99 -26.63
CA LYS A 452 6.27 2.91 -26.18
C LYS A 452 6.20 2.88 -24.66
N GLU A 453 7.03 2.05 -24.04
CA GLU A 453 7.23 1.97 -22.62
C GLU A 453 8.59 2.58 -22.27
N LYS A 454 8.61 3.59 -21.39
CA LYS A 454 9.83 4.32 -21.03
C LYS A 454 10.40 3.89 -19.68
N GLY A 455 9.76 2.96 -19.01
CA GLY A 455 10.12 2.53 -17.68
C GLY A 455 9.69 3.52 -16.58
N ARG A 456 10.13 3.24 -15.37
CA ARG A 456 9.70 3.88 -14.12
C ARG A 456 10.70 4.93 -13.60
N ASP A 457 11.73 5.28 -14.37
CA ASP A 457 12.75 6.26 -13.94
C ASP A 457 12.14 7.62 -13.63
N GLY A 458 11.06 7.98 -14.34
CA GLY A 458 10.43 9.30 -14.24
C GLY A 458 9.84 9.62 -12.88
N GLU A 459 9.21 8.67 -12.24
CA GLU A 459 8.64 8.76 -10.89
C GLU A 459 9.64 8.47 -9.78
N ARG A 460 10.80 7.87 -10.10
CA ARG A 460 11.86 7.48 -9.16
C ARG A 460 12.96 8.51 -8.99
N THR A 461 12.79 9.72 -9.55
CA THR A 461 13.79 10.81 -9.48
C THR A 461 14.10 11.22 -8.05
N PRO A 462 15.33 11.79 -7.79
CA PRO A 462 15.76 12.18 -6.45
C PRO A 462 14.81 13.16 -5.75
N MET A 463 14.57 12.96 -4.45
CA MET A 463 13.76 13.84 -3.60
C MET A 463 14.29 15.27 -3.60
N GLN A 464 13.39 16.23 -3.75
CA GLN A 464 13.70 17.65 -3.91
C GLN A 464 13.69 18.38 -2.56
N TRP A 465 14.81 18.34 -1.84
CA TRP A 465 14.93 18.99 -0.52
C TRP A 465 15.10 20.51 -0.60
N ASN A 466 15.75 21.00 -1.65
CA ASN A 466 15.99 22.43 -1.86
C ASN A 466 16.27 22.76 -3.34
N ALA A 467 16.39 24.05 -3.65
CA ALA A 467 16.59 24.56 -5.03
C ALA A 467 18.02 24.44 -5.58
N THR A 468 18.95 23.75 -4.91
CA THR A 468 20.31 23.56 -5.44
C THR A 468 20.33 22.61 -6.64
N ALA A 469 21.42 22.63 -7.42
CA ALA A 469 21.53 21.80 -8.63
C ALA A 469 21.35 20.29 -8.40
N LYS A 470 21.64 19.82 -7.19
CA LYS A 470 21.44 18.41 -6.77
C LYS A 470 20.25 18.26 -5.81
N ALA A 471 19.36 19.24 -5.78
CA ALA A 471 18.16 19.27 -4.94
C ALA A 471 18.41 19.06 -3.42
N GLY A 472 19.63 19.16 -2.94
CA GLY A 472 20.00 18.79 -1.56
C GLY A 472 19.95 17.29 -1.30
N PHE A 473 19.77 16.47 -2.33
CA PHE A 473 19.73 15.02 -2.25
C PHE A 473 21.12 14.42 -1.99
N THR A 474 22.12 14.82 -2.77
CA THR A 474 23.50 14.29 -2.71
C THR A 474 24.56 15.36 -2.78
N SER A 475 25.77 15.07 -2.31
CA SER A 475 26.99 15.83 -2.62
C SER A 475 27.69 15.33 -3.88
N GLY A 476 27.45 14.09 -4.30
CA GLY A 476 27.98 13.43 -5.49
C GLY A 476 27.17 13.68 -6.77
N ALA A 477 27.28 12.80 -7.76
CA ALA A 477 26.43 12.77 -8.94
C ALA A 477 25.21 11.89 -8.65
N PRO A 478 23.96 12.39 -8.78
CA PRO A 478 22.79 11.58 -8.47
C PRO A 478 22.63 10.44 -9.51
N TRP A 479 22.14 9.28 -9.09
CA TRP A 479 21.98 8.09 -9.92
C TRP A 479 20.95 8.30 -11.06
N LEU A 480 19.92 9.11 -10.82
CA LEU A 480 18.99 9.64 -11.83
C LEU A 480 19.10 11.17 -11.85
N PRO A 481 18.84 11.82 -12.99
CA PRO A 481 18.85 13.27 -13.08
C PRO A 481 17.85 13.92 -12.12
N VAL A 482 18.25 15.02 -11.47
CA VAL A 482 17.32 15.86 -10.70
C VAL A 482 16.40 16.60 -11.67
N PRO A 483 15.08 16.53 -11.50
CA PRO A 483 14.13 17.23 -12.35
C PRO A 483 14.34 18.74 -12.33
N PRO A 484 14.14 19.45 -13.47
CA PRO A 484 14.19 20.91 -13.51
C PRO A 484 13.23 21.61 -12.55
N SER A 485 12.10 20.94 -12.21
CA SER A 485 11.10 21.39 -11.24
C SER A 485 11.66 21.61 -9.83
N ALA A 486 12.78 20.99 -9.44
CA ALA A 486 13.40 21.16 -8.14
C ALA A 486 13.76 22.64 -7.80
N LYS A 487 13.87 23.49 -8.80
CA LYS A 487 14.12 24.93 -8.58
C LYS A 487 12.96 25.64 -7.88
N THR A 488 11.73 25.17 -8.08
CA THR A 488 10.50 25.77 -7.55
C THR A 488 9.75 24.80 -6.64
N ILE A 489 9.70 23.53 -6.99
CA ILE A 489 9.06 22.46 -6.23
C ILE A 489 10.10 21.80 -5.33
N ASN A 490 10.15 22.18 -4.06
CA ASN A 490 11.08 21.56 -3.09
C ASN A 490 10.66 21.86 -1.65
N VAL A 491 11.06 20.98 -0.74
CA VAL A 491 10.73 21.07 0.69
C VAL A 491 11.11 22.44 1.30
N SER A 492 12.26 23.00 0.93
CA SER A 492 12.75 24.24 1.52
C SER A 492 11.89 25.46 1.13
N SER A 493 11.44 25.52 -0.12
CA SER A 493 10.56 26.58 -0.61
C SER A 493 9.17 26.46 0.01
N GLU A 494 8.61 25.25 0.05
CA GLU A 494 7.24 25.03 0.51
C GLU A 494 7.08 25.10 2.03
N LYS A 495 8.11 24.78 2.78
CA LYS A 495 8.09 24.83 4.25
C LYS A 495 7.77 26.22 4.80
N SER A 496 8.11 27.28 4.08
CA SER A 496 7.88 28.67 4.47
C SER A 496 6.58 29.26 3.94
N ASP A 497 5.89 28.57 3.03
CA ASP A 497 4.64 29.00 2.42
C ASP A 497 3.43 28.30 3.08
N PRO A 498 2.57 29.04 3.80
CA PRO A 498 1.38 28.47 4.43
C PRO A 498 0.33 27.98 3.41
N ASN A 499 0.42 28.40 2.15
CA ASN A 499 -0.47 28.01 1.07
C ASN A 499 0.12 26.88 0.18
N SER A 500 1.30 26.36 0.54
CA SER A 500 1.96 25.30 -0.22
C SER A 500 1.20 23.97 -0.15
N LEU A 501 1.54 23.07 -1.07
CA LEU A 501 1.02 21.70 -1.05
C LEU A 501 1.50 20.95 0.21
N LEU A 502 2.73 21.16 0.66
CA LEU A 502 3.25 20.61 1.91
C LEU A 502 2.42 21.06 3.13
N ALA A 503 2.04 22.34 3.19
CA ALA A 503 1.17 22.83 4.25
C ALA A 503 -0.22 22.19 4.19
N TRP A 504 -0.74 21.97 2.97
CA TRP A 504 -2.01 21.28 2.72
C TRP A 504 -2.02 19.85 3.24
N TYR A 505 -1.01 19.05 2.87
CA TYR A 505 -0.84 17.67 3.38
C TYR A 505 -0.74 17.64 4.90
N LYS A 506 0.06 18.50 5.52
CA LYS A 506 0.17 18.60 6.98
C LYS A 506 -1.17 18.89 7.64
N MET A 507 -1.96 19.80 7.06
CA MET A 507 -3.29 20.13 7.61
C MET A 507 -4.26 18.96 7.47
N LEU A 508 -4.31 18.29 6.32
CA LEU A 508 -5.15 17.11 6.11
C LEU A 508 -4.78 15.98 7.07
N ILE A 509 -3.49 15.69 7.22
CA ILE A 509 -3.01 14.65 8.16
C ILE A 509 -3.37 15.03 9.60
N ARG A 510 -3.25 16.29 9.97
CA ARG A 510 -3.68 16.77 11.29
C ARG A 510 -5.19 16.57 11.49
N LEU A 511 -6.03 16.95 10.53
CA LEU A 511 -7.48 16.75 10.60
C LEU A 511 -7.81 15.26 10.73
N LYS A 512 -7.17 14.40 9.90
CA LYS A 512 -7.33 12.95 9.94
C LYS A 512 -7.08 12.37 11.34
N LYS A 513 -6.11 12.90 12.07
CA LYS A 513 -5.68 12.40 13.38
C LYS A 513 -6.37 13.05 14.59
N THR A 514 -6.99 14.21 14.42
CA THR A 514 -7.53 14.99 15.55
C THR A 514 -9.04 15.07 15.58
N ILE A 515 -9.70 14.81 14.46
CA ILE A 515 -11.15 14.87 14.35
C ILE A 515 -11.73 13.46 14.40
N PRO A 516 -12.56 13.11 15.41
CA PRO A 516 -13.09 11.75 15.55
C PRO A 516 -13.88 11.27 14.33
N ALA A 517 -14.56 12.18 13.62
CA ALA A 517 -15.26 11.83 12.38
C ALA A 517 -14.29 11.29 11.30
N PHE A 518 -13.06 11.79 11.21
CA PHE A 518 -12.05 11.26 10.29
C PHE A 518 -11.36 10.00 10.82
N GLU A 519 -11.20 9.90 12.15
CA GLU A 519 -10.53 8.75 12.76
C GLU A 519 -11.34 7.46 12.62
N ASN A 520 -12.67 7.52 12.94
CA ASN A 520 -13.52 6.32 13.05
C ASN A 520 -14.86 6.44 12.31
N GLY A 521 -15.09 7.51 11.58
CA GLY A 521 -16.38 7.78 10.93
C GLY A 521 -16.54 7.04 9.61
N ALA A 522 -17.80 6.73 9.25
CA ALA A 522 -18.15 6.22 7.93
C ALA A 522 -18.08 7.36 6.87
N ASN A 523 -17.91 6.97 5.61
CA ASN A 523 -18.15 7.84 4.46
C ASN A 523 -19.62 7.72 4.05
N ILE A 524 -20.32 8.83 3.97
CA ILE A 524 -21.68 8.90 3.45
C ILE A 524 -21.66 9.82 2.25
N MET A 525 -21.86 9.27 1.05
CA MET A 525 -21.88 10.08 -0.17
C MET A 525 -23.09 11.00 -0.20
N LEU A 526 -22.87 12.22 -0.62
CA LEU A 526 -23.88 13.27 -0.76
C LEU A 526 -23.97 13.70 -2.22
N ASP A 527 -25.16 14.20 -2.64
CA ASP A 527 -25.39 14.72 -3.99
C ASP A 527 -24.89 13.76 -5.08
N THR A 528 -25.37 12.50 -5.04
CA THR A 528 -24.84 11.39 -5.84
C THR A 528 -25.05 11.55 -7.35
N GLU A 529 -25.95 12.43 -7.77
CA GLU A 529 -26.22 12.73 -9.18
C GLU A 529 -25.28 13.82 -9.75
N ASN A 530 -24.48 14.48 -8.91
CA ASN A 530 -23.59 15.54 -9.35
C ASN A 530 -22.41 14.96 -10.12
N THR A 531 -22.20 15.40 -11.36
CA THR A 531 -21.13 14.92 -12.24
C THR A 531 -19.87 15.81 -12.24
N LYS A 532 -19.84 16.84 -11.39
CA LYS A 532 -18.77 17.84 -11.34
C LYS A 532 -18.11 17.95 -9.97
N VAL A 533 -18.88 17.72 -8.92
CA VAL A 533 -18.43 17.84 -7.54
C VAL A 533 -18.63 16.50 -6.82
N LEU A 534 -17.58 16.04 -6.16
CA LEU A 534 -17.61 14.90 -5.25
C LEU A 534 -17.83 15.42 -3.84
N SER A 535 -18.96 15.06 -3.20
CA SER A 535 -19.25 15.44 -1.84
C SER A 535 -19.55 14.24 -0.96
N TRP A 536 -18.99 14.23 0.25
CA TRP A 536 -19.29 13.20 1.25
C TRP A 536 -19.27 13.77 2.65
N MET A 537 -19.97 13.08 3.54
CA MET A 537 -19.99 13.37 4.97
C MET A 537 -19.18 12.30 5.72
N ARG A 538 -18.34 12.75 6.63
CA ARG A 538 -17.70 11.90 7.64
C ARG A 538 -18.53 11.94 8.91
N GLN A 539 -18.98 10.79 9.39
CA GLN A 539 -19.84 10.70 10.57
C GLN A 539 -19.37 9.61 11.54
N ALA A 540 -19.10 9.99 12.77
CA ALA A 540 -18.83 9.09 13.89
C ALA A 540 -19.81 9.34 15.02
N THR A 541 -20.17 8.31 15.78
CA THR A 541 -21.07 8.40 16.93
C THR A 541 -20.53 9.39 17.98
N GLY A 542 -21.33 10.37 18.35
CA GLY A 542 -20.98 11.37 19.37
C GLY A 542 -19.98 12.44 18.91
N SER A 543 -19.72 12.56 17.61
CA SER A 543 -18.85 13.57 17.01
C SER A 543 -19.68 14.47 16.08
N PRO A 544 -19.30 15.75 15.92
CA PRO A 544 -19.83 16.58 14.85
C PRO A 544 -19.64 15.94 13.48
N GLN A 545 -20.60 16.17 12.59
CA GLN A 545 -20.52 15.76 11.19
C GLN A 545 -19.53 16.68 10.45
N VAL A 546 -18.74 16.10 9.55
CA VAL A 546 -17.80 16.86 8.72
C VAL A 546 -18.12 16.63 7.26
N ILE A 547 -18.36 17.71 6.54
CA ILE A 547 -18.61 17.70 5.10
C ILE A 547 -17.28 17.93 4.37
N VAL A 548 -17.06 17.16 3.33
CA VAL A 548 -15.96 17.32 2.36
C VAL A 548 -16.57 17.48 0.99
N SER A 549 -16.17 18.50 0.24
CA SER A 549 -16.58 18.72 -1.15
C SER A 549 -15.38 19.08 -1.99
N VAL A 550 -15.26 18.43 -3.15
CA VAL A 550 -14.14 18.54 -4.10
C VAL A 550 -14.69 18.81 -5.49
N ASN A 551 -14.33 19.93 -6.08
CA ASN A 551 -14.65 20.27 -7.46
C ASN A 551 -13.66 19.61 -8.41
N PHE A 552 -14.14 18.90 -9.43
CA PHE A 552 -13.33 18.20 -10.45
C PHE A 552 -13.25 18.99 -11.77
N THR A 553 -13.64 20.26 -11.76
CA THR A 553 -13.68 21.09 -12.96
C THR A 553 -12.82 22.35 -12.83
N ALA A 554 -12.40 22.89 -13.95
CA ALA A 554 -11.72 24.19 -14.04
C ALA A 554 -12.68 25.40 -13.90
N ASN A 555 -13.93 25.18 -13.50
CA ASN A 555 -14.94 26.23 -13.34
C ASN A 555 -15.31 26.40 -11.87
N LEU A 556 -15.90 27.57 -11.54
CA LEU A 556 -16.56 27.76 -10.27
C LEU A 556 -17.84 26.92 -10.23
N GLU A 557 -18.00 26.10 -9.18
CA GLU A 557 -19.21 25.30 -8.95
C GLU A 557 -19.86 25.68 -7.62
N ILE A 558 -21.19 25.57 -7.59
CA ILE A 558 -22.00 25.83 -6.38
C ILE A 558 -22.82 24.58 -6.10
N VAL A 559 -22.73 24.07 -4.87
CA VAL A 559 -23.41 22.85 -4.45
C VAL A 559 -24.38 23.18 -3.32
N ASP A 560 -25.59 22.63 -3.39
CA ASP A 560 -26.61 22.64 -2.33
C ASP A 560 -26.74 21.23 -1.76
N LEU A 561 -26.33 21.04 -0.50
CA LEU A 561 -26.37 19.76 0.21
C LEU A 561 -27.52 19.69 1.24
N THR A 562 -28.53 20.54 1.15
CA THR A 562 -29.70 20.55 2.05
C THR A 562 -30.70 19.44 1.73
N LEU A 563 -30.33 18.45 0.97
CA LEU A 563 -31.20 17.43 0.44
C LEU A 563 -31.88 16.58 1.54
N GLY A 564 -33.21 16.43 1.39
CA GLY A 564 -34.13 15.81 2.35
C GLY A 564 -33.87 14.33 2.69
N GLU A 565 -32.93 13.65 2.05
CA GLU A 565 -32.54 12.27 2.35
C GLU A 565 -31.72 12.15 3.64
N ALA A 566 -31.07 13.21 4.09
CA ALA A 566 -30.28 13.21 5.33
C ALA A 566 -30.97 13.92 6.50
N GLY A 567 -32.19 14.44 6.32
CA GLY A 567 -32.93 15.22 7.37
C GLY A 567 -32.19 16.49 7.81
N MET A 568 -31.32 17.04 6.99
CA MET A 568 -30.54 18.21 7.28
C MET A 568 -31.30 19.45 6.84
N SER A 569 -31.71 20.28 7.82
CA SER A 569 -32.08 21.67 7.58
C SER A 569 -30.86 22.48 7.17
N PRO A 570 -31.01 23.63 6.48
CA PRO A 570 -29.90 24.54 6.26
C PRO A 570 -29.16 24.82 7.59
N ARG A 571 -27.91 24.40 7.66
CA ARG A 571 -27.05 24.55 8.84
C ARG A 571 -25.82 25.35 8.47
N GLU A 572 -25.31 26.09 9.42
CA GLU A 572 -24.04 26.77 9.28
C GLU A 572 -22.89 25.74 9.27
N LEU A 573 -21.84 26.07 8.53
CA LEU A 573 -20.62 25.29 8.44
C LEU A 573 -19.45 26.07 9.04
N LYS A 574 -18.77 25.47 9.98
CA LYS A 574 -17.49 25.99 10.46
C LYS A 574 -16.39 25.46 9.54
N THR A 575 -15.74 26.32 8.80
CA THR A 575 -14.63 25.96 7.91
C THR A 575 -13.48 25.36 8.72
N LEU A 576 -13.05 24.18 8.35
CA LEU A 576 -11.85 23.49 8.87
C LEU A 576 -10.67 23.63 7.90
N LEU A 577 -10.92 23.52 6.60
CA LEU A 577 -9.95 23.69 5.54
C LEU A 577 -10.67 24.09 4.25
N LYS A 578 -10.08 24.97 3.48
CA LYS A 578 -10.50 25.27 2.10
C LYS A 578 -9.28 25.58 1.24
N THR A 579 -9.42 25.42 -0.08
CA THR A 579 -8.38 25.85 -1.03
C THR A 579 -7.98 27.31 -0.75
N PRO A 580 -6.67 27.65 -0.73
CA PRO A 580 -6.21 29.03 -0.61
C PRO A 580 -6.91 29.94 -1.65
N ASP A 581 -7.29 31.15 -1.23
CA ASP A 581 -8.03 32.11 -2.05
C ASP A 581 -9.41 31.63 -2.58
N GLY A 582 -9.85 30.45 -2.16
CA GLY A 582 -11.19 29.94 -2.46
C GLY A 582 -12.30 30.76 -1.82
N PRO A 583 -13.50 30.74 -2.41
CA PRO A 583 -14.67 31.46 -1.87
C PRO A 583 -14.99 31.04 -0.44
N ASP A 584 -15.58 31.95 0.35
CA ASP A 584 -16.09 31.61 1.67
C ASP A 584 -17.41 30.84 1.55
N THR A 585 -17.49 29.74 2.31
CA THR A 585 -18.69 28.90 2.43
C THR A 585 -19.13 28.90 3.88
N VAL A 586 -20.40 29.24 4.12
CA VAL A 586 -20.95 29.38 5.48
C VAL A 586 -22.14 28.46 5.74
N ALA A 587 -22.76 27.87 4.71
CA ALA A 587 -23.93 27.04 4.86
C ALA A 587 -23.99 25.87 3.88
N LEU A 588 -24.68 24.79 4.29
CA LEU A 588 -24.86 23.55 3.50
C LEU A 588 -25.61 23.79 2.18
N ASN A 589 -26.51 24.76 2.13
CA ASN A 589 -27.28 25.09 0.92
C ASN A 589 -26.50 25.95 -0.10
N ARG A 590 -25.27 26.33 0.20
CA ARG A 590 -24.44 27.10 -0.71
C ARG A 590 -22.95 26.91 -0.44
N ILE A 591 -22.42 25.76 -0.85
CA ILE A 591 -20.97 25.51 -0.88
C ILE A 591 -20.44 26.01 -2.23
N VAL A 592 -19.54 26.98 -2.19
CA VAL A 592 -18.93 27.58 -3.37
C VAL A 592 -17.50 27.09 -3.50
N LEU A 593 -17.17 26.51 -4.66
CA LEU A 593 -15.85 25.91 -4.93
C LEU A 593 -15.25 26.56 -6.19
N GLY A 594 -14.06 27.10 -6.08
CA GLY A 594 -13.27 27.53 -7.24
C GLY A 594 -12.83 26.36 -8.14
N PRO A 595 -12.07 26.63 -9.22
CA PRO A 595 -11.48 25.58 -10.07
C PRO A 595 -10.73 24.56 -9.22
N PHE A 596 -11.04 23.28 -9.38
CA PHE A 596 -10.49 22.15 -8.59
C PHE A 596 -10.49 22.42 -7.06
N GLY A 597 -11.40 23.28 -6.61
CA GLY A 597 -11.48 23.76 -5.24
C GLY A 597 -11.94 22.69 -4.27
N VAL A 598 -11.45 22.78 -3.03
CA VAL A 598 -11.78 21.90 -1.92
C VAL A 598 -12.39 22.70 -0.79
N PHE A 599 -13.38 22.12 -0.12
CA PHE A 599 -13.94 22.60 1.12
C PHE A 599 -14.11 21.46 2.13
N ILE A 600 -13.67 21.67 3.36
CA ILE A 600 -13.93 20.82 4.52
C ILE A 600 -14.54 21.66 5.63
N GLY A 601 -15.72 21.30 6.10
CA GLY A 601 -16.45 22.04 7.13
C GLY A 601 -17.16 21.15 8.15
N GLU A 602 -17.17 21.60 9.40
CA GLU A 602 -17.91 20.98 10.51
C GLU A 602 -19.33 21.56 10.55
N VAL A 603 -20.33 20.69 10.60
CA VAL A 603 -21.75 21.08 10.70
C VAL A 603 -22.03 21.55 12.11
N GLN A 604 -22.61 22.79 12.25
CA GLN A 604 -22.95 23.43 13.52
C GLN A 604 -24.36 23.09 13.98
#